data_de91dd0ec54e373fb318570c6d5edb0d
#
_entry.id   de91dd0ec54e373fb318570c6d5edb0d
#
_cell.length_a   1.000
_cell.length_b   1.000
_cell.length_c   1.000
_cell.angle_alpha   90.00
_cell.angle_beta   90.00
_cell.angle_gamma   90.00
#
_symmetry.space_group_name_H-M   'P 1'
#
loop_
_entity.id
_entity.type
_entity.pdbx_description
1 polymer ?
#
loop_
_entity_poly.entity_id
_entity_poly.type
_entity_poly.pdbx_seq_one_letter_code
_entity_poly.pdbx_strand_id
1 'polypeptide(L)'
;MSIPKFYYINNHKSVKMKRDVLEDVVKFQKMLGRHEQKKVEDLQNALAMFLDENTEFIDEFMPLDDSDMDDNIDFELINRQNIAKEAVDVIYTLLGILVQLDIPVLEAIEKVNESNFSKFLPSKSLAESQLLGVRKKYGMTTDDRIDIKSCTVDGEDFYYFSRLSDGKMLKPLSYLEADMSMISGNEIERV
;
A
#
# COMPACT_ATOMS: atom_id res chain seq x y z
N MET A 1 -12.89 -16.73 14.81
CA MET A 1 -11.44 -16.89 14.54
C MET A 1 -10.81 -15.54 14.81
N SER A 2 -9.96 -15.43 15.83
CA SER A 2 -9.25 -14.18 16.11
C SER A 2 -8.15 -14.00 15.09
N ILE A 3 -8.15 -12.86 14.41
CA ILE A 3 -7.05 -12.44 13.54
C ILE A 3 -5.80 -12.31 14.41
N PRO A 4 -4.64 -12.87 13.97
CA PRO A 4 -3.39 -12.70 14.70
C PRO A 4 -3.13 -11.21 14.92
N LYS A 5 -2.91 -10.80 16.15
CA LYS A 5 -2.46 -9.44 16.46
C LYS A 5 -1.00 -9.35 16.01
N PHE A 6 -0.78 -8.88 14.79
CA PHE A 6 0.56 -8.49 14.36
C PHE A 6 1.03 -7.32 15.20
N TYR A 7 1.87 -7.61 16.16
CA TYR A 7 2.60 -6.57 16.91
C TYR A 7 3.69 -6.04 15.97
N TYR A 8 3.63 -4.76 15.68
CA TYR A 8 4.73 -4.07 15.03
C TYR A 8 6.02 -4.30 15.84
N ILE A 9 7.09 -4.67 15.17
CA ILE A 9 8.42 -4.90 15.75
C ILE A 9 8.83 -3.66 16.53
N ASN A 10 8.69 -3.71 17.86
CA ASN A 10 9.11 -2.68 18.78
C ASN A 10 10.59 -2.90 19.12
N ASN A 11 11.52 -2.37 18.29
CA ASN A 11 12.90 -2.16 18.73
C ASN A 11 13.50 -0.82 18.28
N HIS A 12 12.69 0.16 17.94
CA HIS A 12 13.07 1.56 18.00
C HIS A 12 11.96 2.28 18.74
N LYS A 13 12.33 3.14 19.70
CA LYS A 13 11.46 4.01 20.51
C LYS A 13 10.19 4.30 19.73
N SER A 14 9.05 3.80 20.22
CA SER A 14 7.75 3.99 19.59
C SER A 14 7.55 5.47 19.30
N VAL A 15 7.88 5.86 18.08
CA VAL A 15 7.64 7.22 17.68
C VAL A 15 6.12 7.33 17.56
N LYS A 16 5.53 8.26 18.29
CA LYS A 16 4.15 8.76 18.17
C LYS A 16 3.81 9.27 16.75
N MET A 17 4.45 8.72 15.73
CA MET A 17 4.57 9.28 14.40
C MET A 17 3.24 9.33 13.63
N LYS A 18 2.33 8.37 13.85
CA LYS A 18 1.15 8.25 12.99
C LYS A 18 0.13 9.36 13.17
N ARG A 19 -0.02 9.85 14.39
CA ARG A 19 -1.05 10.86 14.68
C ARG A 19 -0.54 12.26 14.33
N ASP A 20 0.71 12.50 14.66
CA ASP A 20 1.34 13.81 14.48
C ASP A 20 1.46 14.20 12.99
N VAL A 21 1.82 13.27 12.09
CA VAL A 21 1.92 13.53 10.65
C VAL A 21 0.58 13.89 10.03
N LEU A 22 -0.49 13.15 10.37
CA LEU A 22 -1.83 13.47 9.85
C LEU A 22 -2.36 14.79 10.40
N GLU A 23 -2.09 15.09 11.68
CA GLU A 23 -2.45 16.39 12.29
C GLU A 23 -1.72 17.53 11.57
N ASP A 24 -0.44 17.35 11.23
CA ASP A 24 0.34 18.35 10.48
C ASP A 24 -0.17 18.52 9.05
N VAL A 25 -0.53 17.45 8.34
CA VAL A 25 -1.16 17.53 7.01
C VAL A 25 -2.50 18.28 7.09
N VAL A 26 -3.37 17.93 8.04
CA VAL A 26 -4.64 18.62 8.24
C VAL A 26 -4.42 20.11 8.52
N LYS A 27 -3.46 20.45 9.38
CA LYS A 27 -3.10 21.83 9.68
C LYS A 27 -2.63 22.58 8.45
N PHE A 28 -1.78 21.95 7.64
CA PHE A 28 -1.30 22.52 6.38
C PHE A 28 -2.43 22.77 5.39
N GLN A 29 -3.36 21.84 5.21
CA GLN A 29 -4.53 22.03 4.35
C GLN A 29 -5.42 23.18 4.84
N LYS A 30 -5.59 23.33 6.16
CA LYS A 30 -6.29 24.47 6.76
C LYS A 30 -5.60 25.80 6.46
N MET A 31 -4.26 25.84 6.57
CA MET A 31 -3.47 27.05 6.26
C MET A 31 -3.60 27.46 4.78
N LEU A 32 -3.80 26.51 3.88
CA LEU A 32 -4.07 26.73 2.45
C LEU A 32 -5.53 27.10 2.16
N GLY A 33 -6.43 27.12 3.17
CA GLY A 33 -7.86 27.36 2.99
C GLY A 33 -8.62 26.22 2.28
N ARG A 34 -8.01 25.05 2.14
CA ARG A 34 -8.55 23.92 1.36
C ARG A 34 -9.42 22.95 2.16
N HIS A 35 -9.61 23.21 3.45
CA HIS A 35 -10.33 22.29 4.33
C HIS A 35 -11.81 22.64 4.52
N GLU A 36 -12.18 23.89 4.43
CA GLU A 36 -13.55 24.37 4.76
C GLU A 36 -14.50 24.37 3.57
N GLN A 37 -13.99 24.50 2.35
CA GLN A 37 -14.79 24.49 1.12
C GLN A 37 -14.17 23.52 0.13
N LYS A 38 -14.87 22.42 -0.12
CA LYS A 38 -14.46 21.43 -1.14
C LYS A 38 -14.66 22.00 -2.54
N LYS A 39 -13.64 22.63 -3.08
CA LYS A 39 -13.64 23.11 -4.47
C LYS A 39 -13.01 22.06 -5.36
N VAL A 40 -13.64 21.76 -6.49
CA VAL A 40 -13.11 20.86 -7.53
C VAL A 40 -11.72 21.31 -7.97
N GLU A 41 -11.52 22.62 -8.11
CA GLU A 41 -10.24 23.22 -8.49
C GLU A 41 -9.12 22.91 -7.48
N ASP A 42 -9.41 22.95 -6.17
CA ASP A 42 -8.42 22.63 -5.13
C ASP A 42 -8.01 21.16 -5.20
N LEU A 43 -8.95 20.25 -5.49
CA LEU A 43 -8.66 18.83 -5.68
C LEU A 43 -7.86 18.59 -6.96
N GLN A 44 -8.18 19.27 -8.06
CA GLN A 44 -7.41 19.21 -9.30
C GLN A 44 -5.97 19.66 -9.09
N ASN A 45 -5.78 20.79 -8.38
CA ASN A 45 -4.45 21.27 -8.04
C ASN A 45 -3.68 20.30 -7.13
N ALA A 46 -4.34 19.71 -6.14
CA ALA A 46 -3.72 18.71 -5.27
C ALA A 46 -3.31 17.46 -6.06
N LEU A 47 -4.14 17.02 -7.02
CA LEU A 47 -3.81 15.89 -7.88
C LEU A 47 -2.64 16.22 -8.81
N ALA A 48 -2.58 17.44 -9.38
CA ALA A 48 -1.45 17.87 -10.21
C ALA A 48 -0.14 17.83 -9.40
N MET A 49 -0.14 18.41 -8.18
CA MET A 49 1.02 18.36 -7.28
C MET A 49 1.44 16.91 -6.97
N PHE A 50 0.49 16.02 -6.66
CA PHE A 50 0.80 14.62 -6.42
C PHE A 50 1.46 13.95 -7.64
N LEU A 51 1.02 14.26 -8.85
CA LEU A 51 1.61 13.70 -10.08
C LEU A 51 3.03 14.23 -10.31
N ASP A 52 3.27 15.52 -10.03
CA ASP A 52 4.59 16.13 -10.13
C ASP A 52 5.57 15.47 -9.15
N GLU A 53 5.22 15.40 -7.84
CA GLU A 53 6.05 14.76 -6.82
C GLU A 53 6.29 13.26 -7.12
N ASN A 54 5.27 12.57 -7.64
CA ASN A 54 5.44 11.16 -8.03
C ASN A 54 6.40 11.00 -9.22
N THR A 55 6.45 11.97 -10.13
CA THR A 55 7.40 11.97 -11.24
C THR A 55 8.80 12.22 -10.72
N GLU A 56 9.01 13.22 -9.85
CA GLU A 56 10.30 13.50 -9.22
C GLU A 56 10.83 12.29 -8.45
N PHE A 57 9.95 11.58 -7.71
CA PHE A 57 10.32 10.35 -7.02
C PHE A 57 10.77 9.24 -7.98
N ILE A 58 10.08 9.06 -9.11
CA ILE A 58 10.43 8.04 -10.10
C ILE A 58 11.77 8.39 -10.76
N ASP A 59 12.00 9.65 -11.06
CA ASP A 59 13.21 10.12 -11.73
C ASP A 59 14.49 9.85 -10.90
N GLU A 60 14.39 9.78 -9.56
CA GLU A 60 15.50 9.39 -8.70
C GLU A 60 15.98 7.92 -8.90
N PHE A 61 15.17 7.10 -9.56
CA PHE A 61 15.52 5.70 -9.89
C PHE A 61 15.87 5.51 -11.36
N MET A 62 15.55 6.48 -12.22
CA MET A 62 15.87 6.36 -13.64
C MET A 62 17.33 6.74 -13.86
N PRO A 63 18.17 5.87 -14.40
CA PRO A 63 19.48 6.27 -14.87
C PRO A 63 19.32 7.33 -15.97
N LEU A 64 20.04 8.42 -15.86
CA LEU A 64 19.96 9.57 -16.77
C LEU A 64 20.40 9.28 -18.21
N ASP A 65 20.65 8.04 -18.57
CA ASP A 65 21.11 7.65 -19.91
C ASP A 65 20.18 6.57 -20.52
N ASP A 66 19.46 6.97 -21.55
CA ASP A 66 18.54 6.13 -22.33
C ASP A 66 19.22 4.95 -23.07
N SER A 67 20.54 4.80 -22.97
CA SER A 67 21.31 3.88 -23.82
C SER A 67 21.47 2.48 -23.25
N ASP A 68 21.28 2.26 -21.95
CA ASP A 68 21.48 0.96 -21.30
C ASP A 68 20.34 0.63 -20.30
N MET A 69 19.17 0.34 -20.84
CA MET A 69 18.15 -0.40 -20.07
C MET A 69 18.58 -1.86 -19.91
N ASP A 70 19.73 -2.09 -19.31
CA ASP A 70 20.04 -3.37 -18.72
C ASP A 70 19.37 -3.41 -17.33
N ASP A 71 18.60 -4.43 -17.04
CA ASP A 71 17.62 -4.59 -15.94
C ASP A 71 18.19 -4.44 -14.50
N ASN A 72 19.31 -3.79 -14.32
CA ASN A 72 19.97 -3.67 -13.04
C ASN A 72 20.06 -2.22 -12.56
N ILE A 73 19.16 -1.87 -11.64
CA ILE A 73 19.33 -0.66 -10.83
C ILE A 73 20.65 -0.78 -10.06
N ASP A 74 21.61 0.10 -10.35
CA ASP A 74 22.83 0.18 -9.56
C ASP A 74 22.55 0.85 -8.22
N PHE A 75 22.40 0.04 -7.18
CA PHE A 75 22.11 0.53 -5.83
C PHE A 75 23.20 1.41 -5.24
N GLU A 76 24.41 1.43 -5.79
CA GLU A 76 25.51 2.31 -5.35
C GLU A 76 25.33 3.74 -5.86
N LEU A 77 24.64 3.93 -6.97
CA LEU A 77 24.34 5.24 -7.55
C LEU A 77 23.11 5.91 -6.95
N ILE A 78 22.32 5.19 -6.16
CA ILE A 78 21.09 5.69 -5.57
C ILE A 78 21.36 6.77 -4.52
N ASN A 79 20.85 7.98 -4.74
CA ASN A 79 20.85 9.04 -3.74
C ASN A 79 19.72 8.83 -2.71
N ARG A 80 20.03 8.12 -1.63
CA ARG A 80 19.06 7.81 -0.58
C ARG A 80 18.43 9.04 0.09
N GLN A 81 19.11 10.19 0.09
CA GLN A 81 18.58 11.41 0.69
C GLN A 81 17.51 12.03 -0.19
N ASN A 82 17.75 12.09 -1.50
CA ASN A 82 16.76 12.56 -2.45
C ASN A 82 15.55 11.63 -2.48
N ILE A 83 15.77 10.31 -2.62
CA ILE A 83 14.67 9.34 -2.57
C ILE A 83 13.83 9.50 -1.30
N ALA A 84 14.46 9.69 -0.14
CA ALA A 84 13.73 9.86 1.10
C ALA A 84 12.90 11.15 1.10
N LYS A 85 13.44 12.25 0.53
CA LYS A 85 12.71 13.52 0.37
C LYS A 85 11.50 13.32 -0.55
N GLU A 86 11.73 12.86 -1.78
CA GLU A 86 10.66 12.76 -2.79
C GLU A 86 9.59 11.74 -2.37
N ALA A 87 9.98 10.61 -1.75
CA ALA A 87 9.01 9.66 -1.19
C ALA A 87 8.11 10.28 -0.11
N VAL A 88 8.67 11.15 0.74
CA VAL A 88 7.88 11.84 1.77
C VAL A 88 6.96 12.89 1.14
N ASP A 89 7.40 13.60 0.10
CA ASP A 89 6.59 14.59 -0.60
C ASP A 89 5.41 13.92 -1.32
N VAL A 90 5.62 12.77 -1.96
CA VAL A 90 4.53 11.93 -2.51
C VAL A 90 3.52 11.50 -1.43
N ILE A 91 4.01 11.03 -0.28
CA ILE A 91 3.12 10.64 0.83
C ILE A 91 2.34 11.85 1.34
N TYR A 92 2.99 12.99 1.49
CA TYR A 92 2.39 14.21 2.03
C TYR A 92 1.29 14.75 1.11
N THR A 93 1.53 14.80 -0.20
CA THR A 93 0.54 15.24 -1.19
C THR A 93 -0.64 14.27 -1.29
N LEU A 94 -0.38 12.94 -1.27
CA LEU A 94 -1.43 11.92 -1.24
C LEU A 94 -2.31 12.04 0.01
N LEU A 95 -1.72 12.19 1.19
CA LEU A 95 -2.47 12.43 2.43
C LEU A 95 -3.29 13.70 2.36
N GLY A 96 -2.77 14.76 1.73
CA GLY A 96 -3.49 16.00 1.48
C GLY A 96 -4.77 15.80 0.66
N ILE A 97 -4.71 14.98 -0.38
CA ILE A 97 -5.88 14.60 -1.20
C ILE A 97 -6.91 13.85 -0.34
N LEU A 98 -6.46 12.85 0.43
CA LEU A 98 -7.35 12.04 1.26
C LEU A 98 -8.06 12.88 2.32
N VAL A 99 -7.34 13.84 2.93
CA VAL A 99 -7.92 14.79 3.90
C VAL A 99 -8.96 15.70 3.24
N GLN A 100 -8.70 16.22 2.03
CA GLN A 100 -9.67 17.04 1.29
C GLN A 100 -10.95 16.27 0.93
N LEU A 101 -10.83 14.96 0.75
CA LEU A 101 -11.95 14.06 0.47
C LEU A 101 -12.66 13.55 1.74
N ASP A 102 -12.27 14.01 2.94
CA ASP A 102 -12.75 13.51 4.25
C ASP A 102 -12.62 11.99 4.41
N ILE A 103 -11.60 11.41 3.81
CA ILE A 103 -11.35 9.98 3.94
C ILE A 103 -10.71 9.72 5.31
N PRO A 104 -11.26 8.80 6.12
CA PRO A 104 -10.69 8.42 7.42
C PRO A 104 -9.43 7.58 7.20
N VAL A 105 -8.29 8.25 7.00
CA VAL A 105 -7.05 7.66 6.49
C VAL A 105 -6.56 6.50 7.36
N LEU A 106 -6.59 6.64 8.69
CA LEU A 106 -6.11 5.59 9.59
C LEU A 106 -6.97 4.34 9.51
N GLU A 107 -8.29 4.51 9.48
CA GLU A 107 -9.25 3.40 9.33
C GLU A 107 -9.09 2.72 7.97
N ALA A 108 -8.90 3.51 6.91
CA ALA A 108 -8.65 2.98 5.56
C ALA A 108 -7.36 2.15 5.52
N ILE A 109 -6.28 2.64 6.14
CA ILE A 109 -5.01 1.90 6.25
C ILE A 109 -5.22 0.59 7.04
N GLU A 110 -5.96 0.62 8.15
CA GLU A 110 -6.27 -0.58 8.93
C GLU A 110 -7.02 -1.61 8.10
N LYS A 111 -8.03 -1.19 7.31
CA LYS A 111 -8.78 -2.10 6.43
C LYS A 111 -7.92 -2.69 5.32
N VAL A 112 -7.05 -1.90 4.72
CA VAL A 112 -6.07 -2.40 3.74
C VAL A 112 -5.08 -3.37 4.39
N ASN A 113 -4.62 -3.10 5.60
CA ASN A 113 -3.73 -4.00 6.34
C ASN A 113 -4.43 -5.32 6.67
N GLU A 114 -5.66 -5.31 7.19
CA GLU A 114 -6.46 -6.51 7.43
C GLU A 114 -6.57 -7.36 6.14
N SER A 115 -6.87 -6.72 5.03
CA SER A 115 -6.93 -7.36 3.71
C SER A 115 -5.59 -7.95 3.29
N ASN A 116 -4.49 -7.20 3.42
CA ASN A 116 -3.16 -7.66 3.05
C ASN A 116 -2.71 -8.85 3.90
N PHE A 117 -2.93 -8.80 5.21
CA PHE A 117 -2.56 -9.89 6.11
C PHE A 117 -3.44 -11.14 5.92
N SER A 118 -4.66 -11.00 5.44
CA SER A 118 -5.52 -12.14 5.11
C SER A 118 -4.99 -13.00 3.95
N LYS A 119 -3.96 -12.55 3.25
CA LYS A 119 -3.25 -13.35 2.25
C LYS A 119 -2.36 -14.43 2.87
N PHE A 120 -2.03 -14.30 4.15
CA PHE A 120 -1.18 -15.23 4.88
C PHE A 120 -2.01 -16.20 5.69
N LEU A 121 -1.66 -17.45 5.62
CA LEU A 121 -2.34 -18.57 6.30
C LEU A 121 -1.51 -19.02 7.50
N PRO A 122 -2.15 -19.37 8.62
CA PRO A 122 -1.43 -19.69 9.86
C PRO A 122 -0.83 -21.13 9.86
N SER A 123 -1.10 -21.93 8.84
CA SER A 123 -0.53 -23.28 8.78
C SER A 123 -0.38 -23.79 7.35
N LYS A 124 0.62 -24.64 7.15
CA LYS A 124 0.88 -25.31 5.88
C LYS A 124 -0.30 -26.20 5.46
N SER A 125 -0.89 -26.93 6.38
CA SER A 125 -2.02 -27.83 6.10
C SER A 125 -3.24 -27.05 5.59
N LEU A 126 -3.48 -25.84 6.13
CA LEU A 126 -4.56 -24.98 5.63
C LEU A 126 -4.25 -24.48 4.21
N ALA A 127 -3.00 -24.11 3.93
CA ALA A 127 -2.59 -23.73 2.58
C ALA A 127 -2.76 -24.89 1.59
N GLU A 128 -2.28 -26.10 1.94
CA GLU A 128 -2.42 -27.29 1.11
C GLU A 128 -3.91 -27.61 0.82
N SER A 129 -4.77 -27.48 1.80
CA SER A 129 -6.22 -27.73 1.64
C SER A 129 -6.90 -26.74 0.69
N GLN A 130 -6.39 -25.52 0.57
CA GLN A 130 -6.94 -24.47 -0.31
C GLN A 130 -6.34 -24.49 -1.73
N LEU A 131 -5.22 -25.16 -1.95
CA LEU A 131 -4.44 -25.07 -3.20
C LEU A 131 -5.28 -25.35 -4.46
N LEU A 132 -6.09 -26.42 -4.44
CA LEU A 132 -6.93 -26.77 -5.58
C LEU A 132 -7.98 -25.70 -5.88
N GLY A 133 -8.59 -25.14 -4.83
CA GLY A 133 -9.56 -24.07 -4.95
C GLY A 133 -8.93 -22.76 -5.46
N VAL A 134 -7.72 -22.45 -5.01
CA VAL A 134 -6.96 -21.29 -5.52
C VAL A 134 -6.64 -21.45 -7.00
N ARG A 135 -6.18 -22.64 -7.44
CA ARG A 135 -5.98 -22.93 -8.87
C ARG A 135 -7.24 -22.67 -9.69
N LYS A 136 -8.38 -23.18 -9.24
CA LYS A 136 -9.68 -23.00 -9.90
C LYS A 136 -10.07 -21.52 -9.95
N LYS A 137 -9.89 -20.78 -8.84
CA LYS A 137 -10.21 -19.34 -8.73
C LYS A 137 -9.48 -18.52 -9.79
N TYR A 138 -8.22 -18.85 -10.08
CA TYR A 138 -7.39 -18.14 -11.05
C TYR A 138 -7.40 -18.74 -12.46
N GLY A 139 -8.27 -19.73 -12.74
CA GLY A 139 -8.35 -20.38 -14.06
C GLY A 139 -7.05 -21.09 -14.47
N MET A 140 -6.26 -21.51 -13.50
CA MET A 140 -4.95 -22.10 -13.75
C MET A 140 -5.05 -23.56 -14.17
N THR A 141 -4.29 -23.91 -15.19
CA THR A 141 -4.12 -25.31 -15.66
C THR A 141 -3.16 -26.09 -14.76
N THR A 142 -2.98 -27.38 -15.02
CA THR A 142 -2.01 -28.23 -14.31
C THR A 142 -0.56 -27.80 -14.53
N ASP A 143 -0.30 -27.10 -15.63
CA ASP A 143 1.04 -26.63 -16.00
C ASP A 143 1.42 -25.32 -15.29
N ASP A 144 0.42 -24.57 -14.85
CA ASP A 144 0.65 -23.38 -14.02
C ASP A 144 1.09 -23.79 -12.62
N ARG A 145 2.29 -23.41 -12.23
CA ARG A 145 2.85 -23.77 -10.93
C ARG A 145 2.53 -22.70 -9.89
N ILE A 146 1.92 -23.16 -8.79
CA ILE A 146 1.75 -22.38 -7.57
C ILE A 146 2.62 -23.03 -6.50
N ASP A 147 3.45 -22.22 -5.85
CA ASP A 147 4.18 -22.60 -4.66
C ASP A 147 3.44 -22.15 -3.41
N ILE A 148 3.50 -22.99 -2.38
CA ILE A 148 3.18 -22.58 -1.02
C ILE A 148 4.49 -22.16 -0.38
N LYS A 149 4.71 -20.87 -0.25
CA LYS A 149 5.87 -20.28 0.42
C LYS A 149 5.58 -20.05 1.89
N SER A 150 6.63 -19.99 2.71
CA SER A 150 6.53 -19.66 4.12
C SER A 150 7.44 -18.51 4.48
N CYS A 151 7.06 -17.77 5.53
CA CYS A 151 7.89 -16.79 6.22
C CYS A 151 7.67 -16.93 7.72
N THR A 152 8.69 -16.61 8.50
CA THR A 152 8.62 -16.60 9.97
C THR A 152 8.69 -15.15 10.44
N VAL A 153 7.71 -14.74 11.23
CA VAL A 153 7.65 -13.40 11.83
C VAL A 153 7.37 -13.58 13.33
N ASP A 154 8.20 -13.00 14.17
CA ASP A 154 8.11 -13.07 15.64
C ASP A 154 8.01 -14.52 16.19
N GLY A 155 8.65 -15.46 15.48
CA GLY A 155 8.65 -16.88 15.85
C GLY A 155 7.42 -17.67 15.40
N GLU A 156 6.50 -17.06 14.69
CA GLU A 156 5.33 -17.70 14.09
C GLU A 156 5.51 -17.89 12.59
N ASP A 157 5.14 -19.07 12.07
CA ASP A 157 5.21 -19.38 10.66
C ASP A 157 3.90 -19.02 9.95
N PHE A 158 4.05 -18.36 8.81
CA PHE A 158 2.96 -17.99 7.91
C PHE A 158 3.19 -18.57 6.52
N TYR A 159 2.11 -18.91 5.82
CA TYR A 159 2.14 -19.54 4.51
C TYR A 159 1.32 -18.73 3.52
N TYR A 160 1.80 -18.62 2.28
CA TYR A 160 1.10 -17.91 1.21
C TYR A 160 1.32 -18.58 -0.14
N PHE A 161 0.42 -18.30 -1.08
CA PHE A 161 0.53 -18.79 -2.44
C PHE A 161 1.32 -17.83 -3.30
N SER A 162 2.28 -18.37 -4.05
CA SER A 162 3.08 -17.61 -5.01
C SER A 162 2.98 -18.25 -6.39
N ARG A 163 2.68 -17.48 -7.40
CA ARG A 163 2.73 -17.94 -8.80
C ARG A 163 4.18 -17.96 -9.25
N LEU A 164 4.63 -19.11 -9.79
CA LEU A 164 6.05 -19.28 -10.14
C LEU A 164 6.49 -18.47 -11.35
N SER A 165 5.59 -18.19 -12.28
CA SER A 165 5.94 -17.47 -13.53
C SER A 165 6.42 -16.04 -13.32
N ASP A 166 5.92 -15.36 -12.27
CA ASP A 166 6.20 -13.94 -12.01
C ASP A 166 6.35 -13.60 -10.52
N GLY A 167 6.33 -14.60 -9.65
CA GLY A 167 6.43 -14.41 -8.20
C GLY A 167 5.21 -13.77 -7.54
N LYS A 168 4.13 -13.50 -8.29
CA LYS A 168 2.95 -12.81 -7.77
C LYS A 168 2.29 -13.60 -6.64
N MET A 169 2.05 -12.92 -5.52
CA MET A 169 1.27 -13.46 -4.42
C MET A 169 -0.21 -13.59 -4.82
N LEU A 170 -0.77 -14.78 -4.62
CA LEU A 170 -2.17 -15.09 -4.93
C LEU A 170 -3.03 -15.03 -3.67
N LYS A 171 -4.25 -14.54 -3.82
CA LYS A 171 -5.23 -14.45 -2.73
C LYS A 171 -5.77 -15.86 -2.39
N PRO A 172 -5.68 -16.35 -1.15
CA PRO A 172 -6.29 -17.61 -0.73
C PRO A 172 -7.82 -17.57 -0.86
N LEU A 173 -8.48 -18.69 -0.61
CA LEU A 173 -9.95 -18.73 -0.59
C LEU A 173 -10.53 -17.96 0.60
N SER A 174 -9.78 -17.91 1.70
CA SER A 174 -10.12 -17.16 2.93
C SER A 174 -9.73 -15.68 2.86
N TYR A 175 -9.28 -15.17 1.72
CA TYR A 175 -8.92 -13.77 1.55
C TYR A 175 -10.10 -12.86 1.84
N LEU A 176 -9.85 -11.81 2.60
CA LEU A 176 -10.80 -10.74 2.92
C LEU A 176 -10.46 -9.52 2.08
N GLU A 177 -11.42 -9.01 1.34
CA GLU A 177 -11.25 -7.72 0.67
C GLU A 177 -11.30 -6.58 1.69
N ALA A 178 -10.60 -5.47 1.39
CA ALA A 178 -10.65 -4.30 2.25
C ALA A 178 -12.07 -3.71 2.22
N ASP A 179 -12.75 -3.74 3.36
CA ASP A 179 -14.07 -3.15 3.51
C ASP A 179 -13.94 -1.64 3.72
N MET A 180 -14.27 -0.88 2.67
CA MET A 180 -14.25 0.59 2.68
C MET A 180 -15.65 1.19 2.90
N SER A 181 -16.62 0.42 3.41
CA SER A 181 -18.00 0.88 3.64
C SER A 181 -18.12 2.02 4.67
N MET A 182 -17.05 2.21 5.50
CA MET A 182 -16.98 3.35 6.41
C MET A 182 -16.76 4.70 5.68
N ILE A 183 -16.32 4.67 4.42
CA ILE A 183 -16.23 5.86 3.59
C ILE A 183 -17.62 6.08 2.99
N SER A 184 -18.44 6.87 3.67
CA SER A 184 -19.73 7.27 3.11
C SER A 184 -19.50 8.09 1.86
N GLY A 185 -19.92 7.60 0.71
CA GLY A 185 -19.93 8.38 -0.53
C GLY A 185 -20.82 9.59 -0.36
N ASN A 186 -20.24 10.75 -0.13
CA ASN A 186 -20.93 11.97 -0.50
C ASN A 186 -21.03 11.90 -2.02
N GLU A 187 -22.23 11.69 -2.55
CA GLU A 187 -22.49 11.90 -3.97
C GLU A 187 -22.00 13.30 -4.28
N ILE A 188 -20.87 13.38 -5.00
CA ILE A 188 -20.43 14.66 -5.57
C ILE A 188 -21.54 14.97 -6.58
N GLU A 189 -22.45 15.89 -6.21
CA GLU A 189 -23.41 16.41 -7.17
C GLU A 189 -22.60 16.89 -8.37
N ARG A 190 -22.70 16.14 -9.46
CA ARG A 190 -22.13 16.55 -10.75
C ARG A 190 -22.98 17.72 -11.23
N VAL A 191 -22.51 18.93 -10.99
CA VAL A 191 -23.02 20.14 -11.61
C VAL A 191 -22.63 20.18 -13.08
#